data_36263d929a855ff9719b49e219482db1
#
_entry.id   36263d929a855ff9719b49e219482db1
#
_cell.length_a   1.000
_cell.length_b   1.000
_cell.length_c   1.000
_cell.angle_alpha   90.00
_cell.angle_beta   90.00
_cell.angle_gamma   90.00
#
_symmetry.space_group_name_H-M   'P 1'
#
loop_
_entity.id
_entity.type
_entity.pdbx_description
1 polymer ?
#
loop_
_entity_poly.entity_id
_entity_poly.type
_entity_poly.pdbx_seq_one_letter_code
_entity_poly.pdbx_strand_id
1 'polypeptide(L)'
;MPELPEVETTRRGVEPHLAGRRIAALSVRDPRLRWPVAPDIAARAQGQRITAVDRRAKYLLIRLESGSLMLHLGMSGSLRIVPAEAPLRTHDHLELVLDDGHRLRFHDPRRFGSLHWVPHGTQHPLLARLGPEPLEEAFDGAWLRRAFAGRRAAVKTALMDARVVVGVGNIYASEALYRAGIHPSRPAGRISRQRLDRLADAVKSVLSEAIAAGGTTLRDFYGGDGEPGYFRQSLSVYGRAGEPCPDCGEPVRQRVIGQRSSYYCPRCQR
;
A
#
# COMPACT_ATOMS: atom_id res chain seq x y z
N MET A 1 -2.59 3.70 7.46
CA MET A 1 -2.52 2.37 6.81
C MET A 1 -1.61 2.54 5.61
N PRO A 2 -0.55 1.77 5.50
CA PRO A 2 0.30 1.76 4.31
C PRO A 2 -0.53 1.57 3.04
N GLU A 3 -0.36 2.47 2.07
CA GLU A 3 -0.93 2.38 0.73
C GLU A 3 0.16 1.90 -0.24
N LEU A 4 -0.06 1.94 -1.53
CA LEU A 4 0.92 1.43 -2.51
C LEU A 4 2.32 2.05 -2.37
N PRO A 5 2.47 3.39 -2.24
CA PRO A 5 3.81 3.98 -2.12
C PRO A 5 4.59 3.49 -0.90
N GLU A 6 3.95 3.36 0.26
CA GLU A 6 4.60 2.89 1.49
C GLU A 6 5.04 1.42 1.35
N VAL A 7 4.20 0.58 0.72
CA VAL A 7 4.55 -0.82 0.48
C VAL A 7 5.68 -0.95 -0.54
N GLU A 8 5.68 -0.13 -1.60
CA GLU A 8 6.74 -0.10 -2.60
C GLU A 8 8.07 0.40 -2.01
N THR A 9 8.02 1.44 -1.17
CA THR A 9 9.21 1.93 -0.44
C THR A 9 9.77 0.85 0.48
N THR A 10 8.89 0.17 1.24
CA THR A 10 9.30 -0.98 2.07
C THR A 10 9.94 -2.08 1.23
N ARG A 11 9.34 -2.43 0.08
CA ARG A 11 9.89 -3.43 -0.84
C ARG A 11 11.32 -3.06 -1.26
N ARG A 12 11.49 -1.83 -1.74
CA ARG A 12 12.81 -1.31 -2.18
C ARG A 12 13.84 -1.32 -1.06
N GLY A 13 13.43 -0.96 0.16
CA GLY A 13 14.33 -0.93 1.33
C GLY A 13 14.77 -2.33 1.78
N VAL A 14 13.92 -3.35 1.67
CA VAL A 14 14.28 -4.70 2.12
C VAL A 14 14.89 -5.57 1.02
N GLU A 15 14.57 -5.34 -0.26
CA GLU A 15 15.02 -6.15 -1.39
C GLU A 15 16.55 -6.34 -1.47
N PRO A 16 17.40 -5.30 -1.31
CA PRO A 16 18.86 -5.46 -1.39
C PRO A 16 19.44 -6.41 -0.34
N HIS A 17 18.76 -6.53 0.80
CA HIS A 17 19.16 -7.39 1.90
C HIS A 17 18.63 -8.82 1.77
N LEU A 18 17.55 -9.03 1.03
CA LEU A 18 16.88 -10.32 0.91
C LEU A 18 17.22 -11.06 -0.37
N ALA A 19 17.33 -10.37 -1.50
CA ALA A 19 17.52 -11.01 -2.81
C ALA A 19 18.82 -11.80 -2.86
N GLY A 20 18.70 -13.08 -3.26
CA GLY A 20 19.82 -14.00 -3.34
C GLY A 20 20.19 -14.72 -2.03
N ARG A 21 19.67 -14.29 -0.89
CA ARG A 21 19.92 -14.91 0.42
C ARG A 21 19.13 -16.18 0.62
N ARG A 22 19.58 -17.03 1.55
CA ARG A 22 18.82 -18.19 2.04
C ARG A 22 18.17 -17.89 3.37
N ILE A 23 16.98 -18.44 3.56
CA ILE A 23 16.26 -18.38 4.83
C ILE A 23 16.84 -19.46 5.75
N ALA A 24 17.62 -19.07 6.74
CA ALA A 24 18.14 -19.98 7.76
C ALA A 24 17.02 -20.44 8.70
N ALA A 25 16.11 -19.53 9.09
CA ALA A 25 14.95 -19.84 9.90
C ALA A 25 13.83 -18.82 9.71
N LEU A 26 12.58 -19.23 9.96
CA LEU A 26 11.43 -18.33 10.11
C LEU A 26 10.79 -18.60 11.47
N SER A 27 10.81 -17.60 12.35
CA SER A 27 10.18 -17.67 13.68
C SER A 27 8.86 -16.93 13.67
N VAL A 28 7.77 -17.62 14.01
CA VAL A 28 6.44 -17.06 14.24
C VAL A 28 6.23 -16.96 15.74
N ARG A 29 6.39 -15.75 16.31
CA ARG A 29 6.27 -15.51 17.77
C ARG A 29 4.84 -15.39 18.22
N ASP A 30 4.02 -14.74 17.41
CA ASP A 30 2.58 -14.67 17.63
C ASP A 30 1.84 -14.90 16.30
N PRO A 31 1.19 -16.05 16.15
CA PRO A 31 0.47 -16.39 14.91
C PRO A 31 -0.85 -15.63 14.75
N ARG A 32 -1.32 -14.92 15.78
CA ARG A 32 -2.60 -14.20 15.82
C ARG A 32 -2.53 -12.86 15.09
N LEU A 33 -2.26 -12.87 13.81
CA LEU A 33 -2.42 -11.73 12.91
C LEU A 33 -3.87 -11.64 12.43
N ARG A 34 -4.15 -10.79 11.43
CA ARG A 34 -5.50 -10.65 10.83
C ARG A 34 -6.11 -12.00 10.43
N TRP A 35 -5.31 -12.88 9.87
CA TRP A 35 -5.57 -14.30 9.74
C TRP A 35 -4.46 -15.06 10.47
N PRO A 36 -4.78 -16.15 11.13
CA PRO A 36 -3.77 -16.96 11.79
C PRO A 36 -2.68 -17.39 10.79
N VAL A 37 -1.43 -17.26 11.20
CA VAL A 37 -0.30 -17.72 10.40
C VAL A 37 -0.31 -19.26 10.39
N ALA A 38 -0.20 -19.85 9.20
CA ALA A 38 -0.20 -21.30 9.06
C ALA A 38 0.98 -21.93 9.82
N PRO A 39 0.76 -23.00 10.61
CA PRO A 39 1.80 -23.56 11.48
C PRO A 39 2.99 -24.17 10.70
N ASP A 40 2.77 -24.58 9.47
CA ASP A 40 3.79 -25.19 8.58
C ASP A 40 4.58 -24.16 7.77
N ILE A 41 4.27 -22.85 7.87
CA ILE A 41 4.89 -21.82 7.04
C ILE A 41 6.40 -21.71 7.28
N ALA A 42 6.83 -21.91 8.53
CA ALA A 42 8.26 -21.90 8.89
C ALA A 42 9.02 -23.04 8.19
N ALA A 43 8.49 -24.26 8.28
CA ALA A 43 9.10 -25.44 7.64
C ALA A 43 9.11 -25.31 6.12
N ARG A 44 8.07 -24.71 5.52
CA ARG A 44 8.03 -24.45 4.07
C ARG A 44 9.08 -23.45 3.61
N ALA A 45 9.36 -22.42 4.40
CA ALA A 45 10.28 -21.35 4.01
C ALA A 45 11.76 -21.68 4.31
N GLN A 46 12.02 -22.44 5.36
CA GLN A 46 13.37 -22.71 5.84
C GLN A 46 14.22 -23.40 4.77
N GLY A 47 15.48 -22.98 4.64
CA GLY A 47 16.46 -23.51 3.70
C GLY A 47 16.30 -23.00 2.26
N GLN A 48 15.19 -22.37 1.92
CA GLN A 48 14.95 -21.87 0.56
C GLN A 48 15.70 -20.56 0.27
N ARG A 49 16.08 -20.39 -0.99
CA ARG A 49 16.68 -19.16 -1.50
C ARG A 49 15.58 -18.15 -1.85
N ILE A 50 15.80 -16.90 -1.49
CA ILE A 50 14.97 -15.76 -1.90
C ILE A 50 15.41 -15.35 -3.31
N THR A 51 14.55 -15.53 -4.30
CA THR A 51 14.85 -15.25 -5.70
C THR A 51 14.52 -13.83 -6.10
N ALA A 52 13.49 -13.23 -5.48
CA ALA A 52 13.07 -11.85 -5.72
C ALA A 52 12.19 -11.34 -4.57
N VAL A 53 11.99 -10.02 -4.50
CA VAL A 53 10.99 -9.37 -3.66
C VAL A 53 10.11 -8.50 -4.53
N ASP A 54 8.88 -8.96 -4.77
CA ASP A 54 7.89 -8.29 -5.60
C ASP A 54 6.81 -7.58 -4.76
N ARG A 55 6.03 -6.74 -5.42
CA ARG A 55 4.80 -6.16 -4.88
C ARG A 55 3.63 -6.44 -5.82
N ARG A 56 2.50 -6.79 -5.23
CA ARG A 56 1.20 -6.75 -5.91
C ARG A 56 0.21 -6.00 -5.03
N ALA A 57 -0.37 -4.92 -5.51
CA ALA A 57 -1.24 -4.05 -4.71
C ALA A 57 -0.51 -3.54 -3.44
N LYS A 58 -1.03 -3.91 -2.26
CA LYS A 58 -0.44 -3.61 -0.95
C LYS A 58 0.17 -4.86 -0.29
N TYR A 59 0.46 -5.90 -1.08
CA TYR A 59 1.13 -7.12 -0.63
C TYR A 59 2.57 -7.16 -1.11
N LEU A 60 3.47 -7.54 -0.21
CA LEU A 60 4.84 -7.92 -0.53
C LEU A 60 4.88 -9.43 -0.80
N LEU A 61 5.64 -9.82 -1.80
CA LEU A 61 5.81 -11.20 -2.24
C LEU A 61 7.30 -11.52 -2.19
N ILE A 62 7.76 -12.16 -1.11
CA ILE A 62 9.12 -12.69 -1.01
C ILE A 62 9.11 -14.02 -1.76
N ARG A 63 9.68 -14.02 -2.97
CA ARG A 63 9.73 -15.19 -3.86
C ARG A 63 10.78 -16.17 -3.41
N LEU A 64 10.38 -17.43 -3.34
CA LEU A 64 11.22 -18.56 -2.96
C LEU A 64 11.24 -19.61 -4.07
N GLU A 65 12.10 -20.62 -3.96
CA GLU A 65 12.25 -21.68 -4.97
C GLU A 65 10.95 -22.48 -5.21
N SER A 66 10.17 -22.74 -4.16
CA SER A 66 8.92 -23.54 -4.26
C SER A 66 7.63 -22.77 -4.07
N GLY A 67 7.71 -21.45 -3.82
CA GLY A 67 6.53 -20.62 -3.56
C GLY A 67 6.89 -19.20 -3.18
N SER A 68 6.02 -18.57 -2.42
CA SER A 68 6.24 -17.20 -1.94
C SER A 68 5.67 -17.01 -0.54
N LEU A 69 6.34 -16.20 0.25
CA LEU A 69 5.76 -15.59 1.44
C LEU A 69 5.04 -14.31 1.02
N MET A 70 3.72 -14.30 1.12
CA MET A 70 2.90 -13.12 0.83
C MET A 70 2.55 -12.40 2.12
N LEU A 71 3.06 -11.18 2.28
CA LEU A 71 2.92 -10.36 3.48
C LEU A 71 2.12 -9.11 3.21
N HIS A 72 1.22 -8.74 4.13
CA HIS A 72 0.49 -7.49 4.14
C HIS A 72 0.78 -6.72 5.42
N LEU A 73 1.15 -5.44 5.31
CA LEU A 73 1.55 -4.62 6.46
C LEU A 73 0.37 -4.24 7.39
N GLY A 74 -0.87 -4.43 6.95
CA GLY A 74 -2.04 -4.04 7.74
C GLY A 74 -2.19 -2.52 7.86
N MET A 75 -2.31 -2.02 9.08
CA MET A 75 -2.46 -0.58 9.36
C MET A 75 -1.25 0.04 10.05
N SER A 76 -0.50 -0.74 10.82
CA SER A 76 0.62 -0.31 11.64
C SER A 76 1.86 -1.19 11.46
N GLY A 77 1.78 -2.18 10.56
CA GLY A 77 2.88 -3.09 10.31
C GLY A 77 4.03 -2.42 9.59
N SER A 78 5.25 -2.79 9.99
CA SER A 78 6.50 -2.39 9.36
C SER A 78 7.46 -3.58 9.27
N LEU A 79 8.31 -3.56 8.25
CA LEU A 79 9.42 -4.48 8.07
C LEU A 79 10.73 -3.75 8.32
N ARG A 80 11.63 -4.39 9.04
CA ARG A 80 12.95 -3.84 9.35
C ARG A 80 14.03 -4.91 9.19
N ILE A 81 15.12 -4.53 8.53
CA ILE A 81 16.35 -5.30 8.55
C ILE A 81 17.12 -4.91 9.81
N VAL A 82 17.51 -5.89 10.59
CA VAL A 82 18.23 -5.68 11.84
C VAL A 82 19.37 -6.69 11.97
N PRO A 83 20.48 -6.36 12.68
CA PRO A 83 21.54 -7.31 13.00
C PRO A 83 21.04 -8.38 13.97
N ALA A 84 21.79 -9.49 14.07
CA ALA A 84 21.42 -10.68 14.87
C ALA A 84 21.16 -10.36 16.35
N GLU A 85 21.97 -9.48 16.93
CA GLU A 85 21.98 -9.11 18.34
C GLU A 85 20.95 -8.00 18.68
N ALA A 86 20.26 -7.44 17.69
CA ALA A 86 19.28 -6.41 17.96
C ALA A 86 18.17 -6.93 18.90
N PRO A 87 17.82 -6.18 19.98
CA PRO A 87 16.79 -6.62 20.90
C PRO A 87 15.42 -6.71 20.23
N LEU A 88 14.62 -7.68 20.68
CA LEU A 88 13.25 -7.83 20.25
C LEU A 88 12.35 -6.74 20.84
N ARG A 89 11.40 -6.25 20.05
CA ARG A 89 10.34 -5.35 20.51
C ARG A 89 9.06 -6.12 20.78
N THR A 90 8.23 -5.60 21.67
CA THR A 90 6.98 -6.24 22.13
C THR A 90 6.07 -6.72 21.00
N HIS A 91 6.05 -6.07 19.85
CA HIS A 91 5.16 -6.40 18.73
C HIS A 91 5.89 -6.94 17.51
N ASP A 92 7.12 -7.45 17.69
CA ASP A 92 7.84 -8.19 16.65
C ASP A 92 7.27 -9.60 16.57
N HIS A 93 6.29 -9.83 15.69
CA HIS A 93 5.53 -11.08 15.61
C HIS A 93 6.18 -12.13 14.73
N LEU A 94 6.93 -11.70 13.71
CA LEU A 94 7.61 -12.59 12.76
C LEU A 94 9.08 -12.16 12.64
N GLU A 95 9.95 -13.15 12.54
CA GLU A 95 11.37 -12.94 12.31
C GLU A 95 11.89 -13.95 11.29
N LEU A 96 12.42 -13.45 10.18
CA LEU A 96 13.06 -14.24 9.15
C LEU A 96 14.56 -14.04 9.28
N VAL A 97 15.29 -15.11 9.60
CA VAL A 97 16.74 -15.14 9.76
C VAL A 97 17.37 -15.50 8.42
N LEU A 98 18.34 -14.70 7.97
CA LEU A 98 19.07 -14.91 6.73
C LEU A 98 20.40 -15.65 6.99
N ASP A 99 20.97 -16.22 5.94
CA ASP A 99 22.24 -16.98 5.97
C ASP A 99 23.46 -16.11 6.30
N ASP A 100 23.36 -14.78 6.18
CA ASP A 100 24.41 -13.84 6.58
C ASP A 100 24.26 -13.29 8.02
N GLY A 101 23.26 -13.82 8.76
CA GLY A 101 22.97 -13.41 10.14
C GLY A 101 22.02 -12.23 10.28
N HIS A 102 21.75 -11.45 9.21
CA HIS A 102 20.73 -10.41 9.27
C HIS A 102 19.34 -11.00 9.48
N ARG A 103 18.45 -10.19 9.99
CA ARG A 103 17.07 -10.59 10.30
C ARG A 103 16.09 -9.60 9.72
N LEU A 104 15.08 -10.10 9.02
CA LEU A 104 13.89 -9.32 8.66
C LEU A 104 12.85 -9.50 9.75
N ARG A 105 12.45 -8.43 10.43
CA ARG A 105 11.43 -8.44 11.47
C ARG A 105 10.16 -7.75 11.01
N PHE A 106 9.03 -8.41 11.26
CA PHE A 106 7.71 -7.82 11.09
C PHE A 106 7.16 -7.37 12.43
N HIS A 107 7.03 -6.05 12.59
CA HIS A 107 6.49 -5.37 13.74
C HIS A 107 5.08 -4.90 13.45
N ASP A 108 4.07 -5.31 14.22
CA ASP A 108 2.66 -4.90 14.00
C ASP A 108 1.84 -4.82 15.29
N PRO A 109 1.83 -3.66 15.98
CA PRO A 109 1.12 -3.49 17.25
C PRO A 109 -0.38 -3.79 17.18
N ARG A 110 -1.01 -3.59 16.03
CA ARG A 110 -2.45 -3.75 15.85
C ARG A 110 -2.86 -5.12 15.30
N ARG A 111 -1.89 -5.94 14.84
CA ARG A 111 -2.10 -7.28 14.28
C ARG A 111 -3.07 -7.33 13.09
N PHE A 112 -3.12 -6.25 12.29
CA PHE A 112 -3.93 -6.18 11.07
C PHE A 112 -3.15 -6.61 9.82
N GLY A 113 -1.89 -6.93 9.98
CA GLY A 113 -1.08 -7.54 8.96
C GLY A 113 -1.41 -9.02 8.74
N SER A 114 -0.79 -9.63 7.75
CA SER A 114 -0.94 -11.05 7.49
C SER A 114 0.29 -11.64 6.81
N LEU A 115 0.51 -12.92 7.01
CA LEU A 115 1.51 -13.71 6.30
C LEU A 115 0.87 -14.98 5.77
N HIS A 116 1.05 -15.24 4.48
CA HIS A 116 0.50 -16.42 3.80
C HIS A 116 1.58 -17.11 2.97
N TRP A 117 1.47 -18.44 2.86
CA TRP A 117 2.21 -19.20 1.88
C TRP A 117 1.44 -19.26 0.57
N VAL A 118 2.12 -19.00 -0.55
CA VAL A 118 1.57 -19.12 -1.90
C VAL A 118 2.44 -20.10 -2.67
N PRO A 119 1.96 -21.31 -2.97
CA PRO A 119 2.72 -22.29 -3.76
C PRO A 119 3.07 -21.73 -5.15
N HIS A 120 4.21 -22.19 -5.71
CA HIS A 120 4.61 -21.82 -7.06
C HIS A 120 3.50 -22.17 -8.08
N GLY A 121 3.30 -21.30 -9.07
CA GLY A 121 2.28 -21.49 -10.12
C GLY A 121 0.83 -21.28 -9.66
N THR A 122 0.57 -20.92 -8.39
CA THR A 122 -0.79 -20.65 -7.89
C THR A 122 -1.04 -19.17 -7.64
N GLN A 123 -2.33 -18.80 -7.65
CA GLN A 123 -2.75 -17.45 -7.27
C GLN A 123 -3.53 -17.49 -5.95
N HIS A 124 -3.07 -16.71 -4.98
CA HIS A 124 -3.77 -16.61 -3.70
C HIS A 124 -5.16 -15.96 -3.86
N PRO A 125 -6.23 -16.45 -3.20
CA PRO A 125 -7.59 -15.91 -3.32
C PRO A 125 -7.71 -14.40 -3.07
N LEU A 126 -6.89 -13.84 -2.16
CA LEU A 126 -6.84 -12.40 -1.87
C LEU A 126 -6.30 -11.57 -3.04
N LEU A 127 -5.60 -12.17 -4.01
CA LEU A 127 -5.09 -11.50 -5.20
C LEU A 127 -5.99 -11.70 -6.43
N ALA A 128 -6.87 -12.69 -6.43
CA ALA A 128 -7.61 -13.14 -7.61
C ALA A 128 -8.59 -12.09 -8.20
N ARG A 129 -9.11 -11.20 -7.34
CA ARG A 129 -10.12 -10.19 -7.74
C ARG A 129 -9.56 -8.76 -7.76
N LEU A 130 -8.25 -8.61 -7.73
CA LEU A 130 -7.62 -7.30 -7.75
C LEU A 130 -7.64 -6.70 -9.16
N GLY A 131 -7.95 -5.41 -9.23
CA GLY A 131 -7.86 -4.61 -10.45
C GLY A 131 -6.40 -4.40 -10.91
N PRO A 132 -6.19 -3.56 -11.94
CA PRO A 132 -4.87 -3.26 -12.47
C PRO A 132 -3.99 -2.51 -11.48
N GLU A 133 -2.67 -2.64 -11.66
CA GLU A 133 -1.69 -1.77 -11.02
C GLU A 133 -1.82 -0.36 -11.60
N PRO A 134 -1.87 0.67 -10.73
CA PRO A 134 -2.12 2.04 -11.20
C PRO A 134 -0.99 2.64 -12.04
N LEU A 135 0.23 2.12 -11.96
CA LEU A 135 1.38 2.62 -12.70
C LEU A 135 1.62 1.88 -14.03
N GLU A 136 0.85 0.83 -14.30
CA GLU A 136 0.91 0.08 -15.56
C GLU A 136 0.01 0.72 -16.63
N GLU A 137 0.27 0.37 -17.90
CA GLU A 137 -0.50 0.86 -19.06
C GLU A 137 -1.97 0.46 -19.01
N ALA A 138 -2.26 -0.71 -18.46
CA ALA A 138 -3.63 -1.24 -18.31
C ALA A 138 -4.57 -0.34 -17.48
N PHE A 139 -4.03 0.56 -16.65
CA PHE A 139 -4.78 1.54 -15.90
C PHE A 139 -4.80 2.89 -16.64
N ASP A 140 -5.93 3.22 -17.23
CA ASP A 140 -6.18 4.47 -17.97
C ASP A 140 -7.61 5.00 -17.78
N GLY A 141 -7.94 6.11 -18.41
CA GLY A 141 -9.28 6.69 -18.37
C GLY A 141 -10.35 5.79 -19.01
N ALA A 142 -10.00 5.00 -20.02
CA ALA A 142 -10.91 4.06 -20.64
C ALA A 142 -11.23 2.90 -19.68
N TRP A 143 -10.26 2.40 -18.95
CA TRP A 143 -10.48 1.45 -17.85
C TRP A 143 -11.40 2.03 -16.79
N LEU A 144 -11.12 3.24 -16.27
CA LEU A 144 -11.97 3.89 -15.26
C LEU A 144 -13.40 4.06 -15.76
N ARG A 145 -13.61 4.41 -17.04
CA ARG A 145 -14.93 4.54 -17.64
C ARG A 145 -15.71 3.23 -17.58
N ARG A 146 -15.08 2.11 -17.95
CA ARG A 146 -15.71 0.77 -17.85
C ARG A 146 -16.01 0.40 -16.40
N ALA A 147 -15.04 0.59 -15.52
CA ALA A 147 -15.15 0.24 -14.11
C ALA A 147 -16.19 1.09 -13.35
N PHE A 148 -16.42 2.33 -13.77
CA PHE A 148 -17.36 3.25 -13.12
C PHE A 148 -18.76 3.25 -13.78
N ALA A 149 -18.93 2.58 -14.91
CA ALA A 149 -20.21 2.54 -15.62
C ALA A 149 -21.37 2.14 -14.69
N GLY A 150 -22.43 2.96 -14.65
CA GLY A 150 -23.61 2.73 -13.81
C GLY A 150 -23.41 2.89 -12.30
N ARG A 151 -22.20 3.16 -11.79
CA ARG A 151 -21.97 3.29 -10.35
C ARG A 151 -22.54 4.61 -9.81
N ARG A 152 -23.45 4.51 -8.83
CA ARG A 152 -24.00 5.65 -8.08
C ARG A 152 -23.14 6.05 -6.89
N ALA A 153 -22.24 5.18 -6.46
CA ALA A 153 -21.33 5.45 -5.35
C ALA A 153 -20.44 6.67 -5.64
N ALA A 154 -20.03 7.36 -4.59
CA ALA A 154 -19.09 8.47 -4.67
C ALA A 154 -17.78 8.01 -5.35
N VAL A 155 -17.23 8.86 -6.24
CA VAL A 155 -16.02 8.55 -7.01
C VAL A 155 -14.84 8.18 -6.10
N LYS A 156 -14.71 8.84 -4.94
CA LYS A 156 -13.68 8.50 -3.98
C LYS A 156 -13.81 7.06 -3.49
N THR A 157 -15.02 6.64 -3.12
CA THR A 157 -15.28 5.26 -2.67
C THR A 157 -15.03 4.25 -3.80
N ALA A 158 -15.44 4.59 -5.02
CA ALA A 158 -15.22 3.74 -6.19
C ALA A 158 -13.71 3.62 -6.53
N LEU A 159 -12.94 4.71 -6.42
CA LEU A 159 -11.50 4.72 -6.65
C LEU A 159 -10.72 3.90 -5.61
N MET A 160 -11.22 3.83 -4.38
CA MET A 160 -10.63 3.03 -3.30
C MET A 160 -11.01 1.54 -3.34
N ASP A 161 -11.91 1.13 -4.26
CA ASP A 161 -12.25 -0.28 -4.48
C ASP A 161 -11.07 -0.97 -5.19
N ALA A 162 -10.42 -1.91 -4.52
CA ALA A 162 -9.27 -2.63 -5.06
C ALA A 162 -9.57 -3.45 -6.32
N ARG A 163 -10.84 -3.66 -6.68
CA ARG A 163 -11.27 -4.25 -7.96
C ARG A 163 -11.22 -3.25 -9.11
N VAL A 164 -11.26 -1.97 -8.80
CA VAL A 164 -11.14 -0.87 -9.79
C VAL A 164 -9.68 -0.54 -10.04
N VAL A 165 -8.94 -0.26 -8.99
CA VAL A 165 -7.51 0.00 -9.04
C VAL A 165 -6.89 -0.39 -7.70
N VAL A 166 -5.75 -1.04 -7.75
CA VAL A 166 -5.09 -1.47 -6.51
C VAL A 166 -4.25 -0.37 -5.90
N GLY A 167 -3.96 -0.49 -4.61
CA GLY A 167 -2.97 0.34 -3.93
C GLY A 167 -3.43 1.73 -3.54
N VAL A 168 -4.45 2.29 -4.18
CA VAL A 168 -5.01 3.61 -3.84
C VAL A 168 -5.86 3.51 -2.58
N GLY A 169 -5.54 4.30 -1.58
CA GLY A 169 -6.28 4.38 -0.33
C GLY A 169 -6.81 5.79 -0.06
N ASN A 170 -6.99 6.13 1.21
CA ASN A 170 -7.66 7.37 1.60
C ASN A 170 -6.85 8.63 1.31
N ILE A 171 -5.53 8.55 1.42
CA ILE A 171 -4.61 9.66 1.17
C ILE A 171 -4.59 9.94 -0.32
N TYR A 172 -4.15 8.96 -1.08
CA TYR A 172 -3.87 9.16 -2.51
C TYR A 172 -5.15 9.29 -3.35
N ALA A 173 -6.29 8.74 -2.91
CA ALA A 173 -7.58 9.03 -3.53
C ALA A 173 -7.99 10.50 -3.36
N SER A 174 -7.74 11.11 -2.18
CA SER A 174 -8.05 12.53 -1.96
C SER A 174 -7.15 13.43 -2.80
N GLU A 175 -5.85 13.16 -2.83
CA GLU A 175 -4.87 13.93 -3.59
C GLU A 175 -5.09 13.81 -5.11
N ALA A 176 -5.33 12.61 -5.63
CA ALA A 176 -5.61 12.40 -7.05
C ALA A 176 -6.90 13.10 -7.50
N LEU A 177 -7.97 13.05 -6.69
CA LEU A 177 -9.22 13.76 -6.97
C LEU A 177 -9.05 15.27 -6.92
N TYR A 178 -8.21 15.79 -6.02
CA TYR A 178 -7.85 17.20 -5.99
C TYR A 178 -7.15 17.63 -7.28
N ARG A 179 -6.09 16.93 -7.68
CA ARG A 179 -5.35 17.21 -8.93
C ARG A 179 -6.23 17.11 -10.18
N ALA A 180 -7.17 16.15 -10.19
CA ALA A 180 -8.13 16.02 -11.29
C ALA A 180 -9.27 17.04 -11.26
N GLY A 181 -9.39 17.88 -10.22
CA GLY A 181 -10.45 18.85 -10.04
C GLY A 181 -11.83 18.21 -9.82
N ILE A 182 -11.90 17.00 -9.26
CA ILE A 182 -13.14 16.23 -9.12
C ILE A 182 -13.60 16.23 -7.66
N HIS A 183 -14.84 16.66 -7.41
CA HIS A 183 -15.41 16.61 -6.07
C HIS A 183 -15.58 15.14 -5.60
N PRO A 184 -15.08 14.77 -4.41
CA PRO A 184 -14.98 13.37 -3.98
C PRO A 184 -16.33 12.66 -3.82
N SER A 185 -17.44 13.41 -3.61
CA SER A 185 -18.81 12.87 -3.52
C SER A 185 -19.51 12.69 -4.86
N ARG A 186 -18.92 13.15 -5.99
CA ARG A 186 -19.56 13.01 -7.30
C ARG A 186 -19.82 11.53 -7.60
N PRO A 187 -21.02 11.15 -8.10
CA PRO A 187 -21.26 9.76 -8.52
C PRO A 187 -20.25 9.33 -9.60
N ALA A 188 -19.60 8.19 -9.40
CA ALA A 188 -18.52 7.73 -10.28
C ALA A 188 -18.97 7.58 -11.74
N GLY A 189 -20.18 7.04 -11.97
CA GLY A 189 -20.74 6.85 -13.30
C GLY A 189 -21.19 8.13 -14.02
N ARG A 190 -21.12 9.30 -13.35
CA ARG A 190 -21.47 10.60 -13.95
C ARG A 190 -20.25 11.45 -14.30
N ILE A 191 -19.04 10.90 -14.24
CA ILE A 191 -17.82 11.62 -14.59
C ILE A 191 -17.57 11.47 -16.09
N SER A 192 -17.33 12.60 -16.78
CA SER A 192 -17.07 12.60 -18.22
C SER A 192 -15.73 11.89 -18.55
N ARG A 193 -15.62 11.38 -19.78
CA ARG A 193 -14.41 10.70 -20.29
C ARG A 193 -13.15 11.53 -20.04
N GLN A 194 -13.13 12.79 -20.48
CA GLN A 194 -11.99 13.69 -20.32
C GLN A 194 -11.55 13.85 -18.85
N ARG A 195 -12.51 13.86 -17.91
CA ARG A 195 -12.20 13.95 -16.48
C ARG A 195 -11.67 12.61 -15.93
N LEU A 196 -12.10 11.48 -16.48
CA LEU A 196 -11.57 10.18 -16.12
C LEU A 196 -10.14 9.99 -16.65
N ASP A 197 -9.83 10.49 -17.85
CA ASP A 197 -8.47 10.51 -18.38
C ASP A 197 -7.56 11.30 -17.44
N ARG A 198 -7.94 12.54 -17.07
CA ARG A 198 -7.21 13.34 -16.08
C ARG A 198 -7.09 12.68 -14.71
N LEU A 199 -8.13 11.93 -14.27
CA LEU A 199 -8.07 11.23 -12.99
C LEU A 199 -7.07 10.08 -13.03
N ALA A 200 -7.01 9.32 -14.11
CA ALA A 200 -6.03 8.26 -14.29
C ALA A 200 -4.59 8.82 -14.25
N ASP A 201 -4.34 9.90 -14.97
CA ASP A 201 -3.05 10.58 -14.97
C ASP A 201 -2.69 11.14 -13.58
N ALA A 202 -3.66 11.75 -12.89
CA ALA A 202 -3.47 12.26 -11.54
C ALA A 202 -3.13 11.13 -10.53
N VAL A 203 -3.76 9.97 -10.64
CA VAL A 203 -3.44 8.81 -9.80
C VAL A 203 -2.00 8.36 -10.03
N LYS A 204 -1.59 8.21 -11.31
CA LYS A 204 -0.21 7.83 -11.68
C LYS A 204 0.81 8.82 -11.14
N SER A 205 0.57 10.11 -11.35
CA SER A 205 1.48 11.19 -10.93
C SER A 205 1.65 11.22 -9.41
N VAL A 206 0.54 11.26 -8.65
CA VAL A 206 0.57 11.32 -7.17
C VAL A 206 1.30 10.11 -6.59
N LEU A 207 1.02 8.90 -7.11
CA LEU A 207 1.67 7.69 -6.60
C LEU A 207 3.16 7.63 -6.95
N SER A 208 3.54 8.02 -8.16
CA SER A 208 4.95 8.06 -8.58
C SER A 208 5.75 9.06 -7.75
N GLU A 209 5.22 10.25 -7.53
CA GLU A 209 5.85 11.28 -6.69
C GLU A 209 5.98 10.80 -5.23
N ALA A 210 4.93 10.16 -4.69
CA ALA A 210 4.97 9.61 -3.35
C ALA A 210 6.03 8.50 -3.19
N ILE A 211 6.17 7.62 -4.18
CA ILE A 211 7.21 6.58 -4.20
C ILE A 211 8.61 7.24 -4.25
N ALA A 212 8.79 8.25 -5.12
CA ALA A 212 10.07 8.95 -5.24
C ALA A 212 10.47 9.66 -3.94
N ALA A 213 9.48 10.14 -3.16
CA ALA A 213 9.69 10.80 -1.87
C ALA A 213 9.77 9.81 -0.68
N GLY A 214 9.83 8.50 -0.92
CA GLY A 214 9.89 7.49 0.16
C GLY A 214 8.57 7.23 0.90
N GLY A 215 7.44 7.61 0.31
CA GLY A 215 6.12 7.46 0.91
C GLY A 215 5.75 8.57 1.89
N THR A 216 4.54 8.47 2.47
CA THR A 216 4.04 9.40 3.49
C THR A 216 4.34 8.85 4.88
N THR A 217 5.04 9.62 5.73
CA THR A 217 5.17 9.26 7.15
C THR A 217 3.82 9.43 7.84
N LEU A 218 3.14 8.35 8.09
CA LEU A 218 2.11 8.27 9.11
C LEU A 218 2.79 7.89 10.43
N ARG A 219 2.17 8.25 11.57
CA ARG A 219 2.77 8.07 12.92
C ARG A 219 3.40 6.70 13.20
N ASP A 220 3.02 5.68 12.43
CA ASP A 220 3.38 4.28 12.68
C ASP A 220 4.18 3.64 11.52
N PHE A 221 4.61 4.42 10.51
CA PHE A 221 5.32 3.87 9.35
C PHE A 221 6.71 4.49 9.21
N TYR A 222 7.72 3.63 9.15
CA TYR A 222 9.09 3.95 8.79
C TYR A 222 9.51 3.08 7.60
N GLY A 223 10.38 3.58 6.74
CA GLY A 223 10.96 2.80 5.64
C GLY A 223 11.68 1.53 6.15
N GLY A 224 12.06 0.63 5.24
CA GLY A 224 12.81 -0.59 5.60
C GLY A 224 14.17 -0.31 6.26
N ASP A 225 14.72 0.88 6.02
CA ASP A 225 15.93 1.46 6.64
C ASP A 225 15.67 2.20 7.97
N GLY A 226 14.40 2.34 8.37
CA GLY A 226 14.00 3.06 9.58
C GLY A 226 13.78 4.55 9.39
N GLU A 227 13.98 5.08 8.17
CA GLU A 227 13.80 6.50 7.89
C GLU A 227 12.33 6.88 7.65
N PRO A 228 11.91 8.10 8.07
CA PRO A 228 10.55 8.58 7.81
C PRO A 228 10.37 8.97 6.33
N GLY A 229 9.21 8.66 5.75
CA GLY A 229 8.84 9.15 4.42
C GLY A 229 8.51 10.64 4.41
N TYR A 230 8.94 11.37 3.39
CA TYR A 230 8.83 12.84 3.31
C TYR A 230 7.62 13.36 2.52
N PHE A 231 6.85 12.50 1.87
CA PHE A 231 5.74 12.94 1.00
C PHE A 231 4.62 13.70 1.73
N ARG A 232 4.50 13.54 3.07
CA ARG A 232 3.51 14.28 3.87
C ARG A 232 3.60 15.79 3.70
N GLN A 233 4.80 16.31 3.46
CA GLN A 233 5.02 17.75 3.26
C GLN A 233 4.45 18.27 1.94
N SER A 234 4.15 17.37 0.98
CA SER A 234 3.64 17.68 -0.36
C SER A 234 2.13 17.45 -0.50
N LEU A 235 1.41 17.12 0.59
CA LEU A 235 -0.04 16.90 0.52
C LEU A 235 -0.79 18.21 0.33
N SER A 236 -1.66 18.25 -0.70
CA SER A 236 -2.42 19.45 -1.07
C SER A 236 -3.68 19.61 -0.25
N VAL A 237 -4.39 18.52 0.06
CA VAL A 237 -5.68 18.57 0.79
C VAL A 237 -5.77 17.61 1.95
N TYR A 238 -5.13 16.43 1.88
CA TYR A 238 -5.31 15.40 2.89
C TYR A 238 -4.76 15.82 4.26
N GLY A 239 -5.65 15.82 5.27
CA GLY A 239 -5.31 16.20 6.65
C GLY A 239 -5.23 17.71 6.88
N ARG A 240 -5.57 18.53 5.88
CA ARG A 240 -5.43 19.99 5.89
C ARG A 240 -6.77 20.74 6.02
N ALA A 241 -7.74 20.17 6.72
CA ALA A 241 -9.04 20.80 6.93
C ALA A 241 -8.89 22.18 7.61
N GLY A 242 -9.50 23.22 7.03
CA GLY A 242 -9.41 24.61 7.50
C GLY A 242 -8.18 25.37 6.99
N GLU A 243 -7.17 24.71 6.46
CA GLU A 243 -6.01 25.36 5.86
C GLU A 243 -6.32 25.89 4.46
N PRO A 244 -5.60 26.93 4.00
CA PRO A 244 -5.80 27.46 2.64
C PRO A 244 -5.40 26.42 1.58
N CYS A 245 -6.23 26.30 0.55
CA CYS A 245 -5.93 25.54 -0.65
C CYS A 245 -4.69 26.13 -1.35
N PRO A 246 -3.69 25.32 -1.74
CA PRO A 246 -2.47 25.83 -2.36
C PRO A 246 -2.73 26.54 -3.70
N ASP A 247 -3.79 26.16 -4.45
CA ASP A 247 -4.06 26.75 -5.77
C ASP A 247 -4.94 28.00 -5.71
N CYS A 248 -5.89 28.12 -4.75
CA CYS A 248 -6.89 29.19 -4.81
C CYS A 248 -7.14 29.89 -3.47
N GLY A 249 -6.48 29.49 -2.38
CA GLY A 249 -6.63 30.06 -1.05
C GLY A 249 -7.91 29.71 -0.29
N GLU A 250 -8.92 29.12 -0.95
CA GLU A 250 -10.18 28.71 -0.30
C GLU A 250 -9.90 27.67 0.78
N PRO A 251 -10.49 27.72 1.98
CA PRO A 251 -10.27 26.72 3.02
C PRO A 251 -10.63 25.30 2.56
N VAL A 252 -9.70 24.36 2.74
CA VAL A 252 -9.91 22.93 2.52
C VAL A 252 -11.02 22.44 3.44
N ARG A 253 -12.00 21.73 2.92
CA ARG A 253 -13.11 21.15 3.68
C ARG A 253 -12.88 19.67 3.94
N GLN A 254 -13.45 19.22 5.06
CA GLN A 254 -13.50 17.79 5.43
C GLN A 254 -14.95 17.31 5.41
N ARG A 255 -15.15 16.08 4.89
CA ARG A 255 -16.45 15.39 4.92
C ARG A 255 -16.23 13.89 5.08
N VAL A 256 -17.15 13.18 5.72
CA VAL A 256 -17.16 11.70 5.77
C VAL A 256 -17.82 11.17 4.50
N ILE A 257 -17.10 10.35 3.74
CA ILE A 257 -17.57 9.68 2.52
C ILE A 257 -17.16 8.22 2.61
N GLY A 258 -18.11 7.27 2.53
CA GLY A 258 -17.82 5.84 2.65
C GLY A 258 -17.11 5.49 3.97
N GLN A 259 -17.54 6.07 5.09
CA GLN A 259 -16.96 5.91 6.44
C GLN A 259 -15.50 6.37 6.57
N ARG A 260 -15.03 7.22 5.65
CA ARG A 260 -13.66 7.75 5.66
C ARG A 260 -13.67 9.27 5.59
N SER A 261 -12.81 9.91 6.40
CA SER A 261 -12.55 11.35 6.28
C SER A 261 -12.03 11.66 4.88
N SER A 262 -12.64 12.63 4.23
CA SER A 262 -12.33 13.02 2.86
C SER A 262 -12.08 14.52 2.84
N TYR A 263 -10.96 14.95 2.28
CA TYR A 263 -10.52 16.34 2.25
C TYR A 263 -10.58 16.84 0.81
N TYR A 264 -11.03 18.06 0.62
CA TYR A 264 -11.20 18.64 -0.72
C TYR A 264 -11.28 20.16 -0.69
N CYS A 265 -10.91 20.82 -1.78
CA CYS A 265 -11.15 22.22 -2.00
C CYS A 265 -12.52 22.42 -2.69
N PRO A 266 -13.47 23.14 -2.08
CA PRO A 266 -14.81 23.31 -2.66
C PRO A 266 -14.81 24.17 -3.94
N ARG A 267 -13.78 25.00 -4.14
CA ARG A 267 -13.63 25.86 -5.33
C ARG A 267 -12.96 25.14 -6.49
N CYS A 268 -11.88 24.39 -6.25
CA CYS A 268 -11.11 23.71 -7.28
C CYS A 268 -11.76 22.39 -7.73
N GLN A 269 -12.51 21.71 -6.85
CA GLN A 269 -13.11 20.39 -7.12
C GLN A 269 -14.63 20.51 -7.33
N ARG A 270 -15.09 20.21 -8.53
CA ARG A 270 -16.50 20.32 -8.94
C ARG A 270 -17.07 19.00 -9.43
#